data_59ef7d068a8d56ba26d3bf7f7f12cbc5
#
_entry.id   59ef7d068a8d56ba26d3bf7f7f12cbc5
#
_cell.length_a   1.000
_cell.length_b   1.000
_cell.length_c   1.000
_cell.angle_alpha   90.00
_cell.angle_beta   90.00
_cell.angle_gamma   90.00
#
_symmetry.space_group_name_H-M   'P 1'
#
loop_
_entity.id
_entity.type
_entity.pdbx_description
1 polymer ?
#
loop_
_entity_poly.entity_id
_entity_poly.type
_entity_poly.pdbx_seq_one_letter_code
_entity_poly.pdbx_strand_id
1 'polypeptide(L)'
;MADSITSNGSSTKGDGHVSVSVPANGSANRQASRHCLDFEKPVCRLEEQIVELESLQAQKQVDYSRELRQLRLNYTSLLRKTYDNLSAWETVQVARHPKRPLFKDYIEHMCRDFRELHGDRNFGDDNAIICGLARLGGYKVMLIGHHKGRDTKERLKCNWGMAHPEGYRKALRCMKLAEKFGLPVVTLIDTLGAYPGIGAEERGQAESIARNLFEMSRLRVPIVSVVCGEGGSGGALGIGVADRV
;
A
#
# COMPACT_ATOMS: atom_id res chain seq x y z
N MET A 1 -64.53 -11.21 6.52
CA MET A 1 -63.98 -11.47 5.18
C MET A 1 -62.50 -11.43 5.34
N ALA A 2 -61.85 -12.54 5.65
CA ALA A 2 -61.27 -13.55 4.78
C ALA A 2 -60.27 -12.86 3.80
N ASP A 3 -58.99 -13.15 3.72
CA ASP A 3 -58.35 -14.45 3.76
C ASP A 3 -56.87 -14.36 4.15
N SER A 4 -56.47 -15.36 4.84
CA SER A 4 -55.12 -15.88 5.08
C SER A 4 -54.42 -16.31 3.80
N ILE A 5 -53.10 -16.20 3.74
CA ILE A 5 -52.25 -17.24 3.12
C ILE A 5 -50.90 -17.34 3.86
N THR A 6 -50.64 -18.56 4.22
CA THR A 6 -49.52 -19.20 4.93
C THR A 6 -48.18 -19.15 4.21
N SER A 7 -47.13 -19.03 5.02
CA SER A 7 -45.89 -19.83 5.20
C SER A 7 -45.20 -20.43 3.95
N ASN A 8 -43.94 -20.23 3.81
CA ASN A 8 -42.97 -21.32 4.04
C ASN A 8 -41.53 -20.77 4.06
N GLY A 9 -40.79 -21.16 5.09
CA GLY A 9 -39.39 -20.90 5.22
C GLY A 9 -38.56 -21.86 4.37
N SER A 10 -37.39 -21.43 3.97
CA SER A 10 -36.23 -22.31 3.83
C SER A 10 -34.94 -21.50 4.01
N SER A 11 -34.30 -21.83 5.10
CA SER A 11 -32.91 -21.50 5.42
C SER A 11 -32.00 -22.15 4.38
N THR A 12 -31.19 -21.37 3.70
CA THR A 12 -29.99 -21.89 3.04
C THR A 12 -28.81 -21.02 3.43
N LYS A 13 -27.95 -21.61 4.27
CA LYS A 13 -26.59 -21.15 4.51
C LYS A 13 -25.83 -21.20 3.19
N GLY A 14 -25.42 -20.04 2.70
CA GLY A 14 -24.54 -19.93 1.56
C GLY A 14 -23.13 -19.60 2.06
N ASP A 15 -22.25 -20.59 2.07
CA ASP A 15 -20.81 -20.40 2.25
C ASP A 15 -20.28 -19.59 1.06
N GLY A 16 -19.99 -18.33 1.29
CA GLY A 16 -19.42 -17.41 0.30
C GLY A 16 -17.93 -17.69 0.11
N HIS A 17 -17.58 -18.63 -0.74
CA HIS A 17 -16.25 -18.71 -1.33
C HIS A 17 -16.04 -17.47 -2.22
N VAL A 18 -15.25 -16.52 -1.75
CA VAL A 18 -14.73 -15.43 -2.58
C VAL A 18 -13.65 -16.01 -3.48
N SER A 19 -14.02 -16.38 -4.69
CA SER A 19 -13.07 -16.71 -5.75
C SER A 19 -12.45 -15.40 -6.25
N VAL A 20 -11.19 -15.16 -5.91
CA VAL A 20 -10.37 -14.11 -6.50
C VAL A 20 -10.05 -14.53 -7.93
N SER A 21 -10.78 -14.02 -8.89
CA SER A 21 -10.46 -14.14 -10.32
C SER A 21 -9.27 -13.23 -10.63
N VAL A 22 -8.10 -13.82 -10.89
CA VAL A 22 -6.94 -13.15 -11.47
C VAL A 22 -7.27 -12.86 -12.94
N PRO A 23 -7.24 -11.61 -13.41
CA PRO A 23 -7.46 -11.32 -14.82
C PRO A 23 -6.30 -11.86 -15.65
N ALA A 24 -6.60 -12.80 -16.56
CA ALA A 24 -5.71 -13.20 -17.63
C ALA A 24 -5.83 -12.15 -18.74
N ASN A 25 -4.88 -11.19 -18.81
CA ASN A 25 -4.60 -10.48 -20.07
C ASN A 25 -3.28 -9.72 -20.01
N GLY A 26 -2.43 -9.92 -21.01
CA GLY A 26 -1.27 -9.06 -21.31
C GLY A 26 0.03 -9.79 -21.58
N SER A 27 0.05 -10.73 -22.51
CA SER A 27 1.29 -11.22 -23.13
C SER A 27 1.66 -10.30 -24.31
N ALA A 28 2.34 -9.19 -24.01
CA ALA A 28 3.22 -8.49 -24.95
C ALA A 28 4.05 -7.45 -24.17
N ASN A 29 5.35 -7.64 -24.20
CA ASN A 29 6.35 -6.67 -23.72
C ASN A 29 6.73 -6.68 -22.23
N ARG A 30 7.13 -7.84 -21.67
CA ARG A 30 7.71 -7.96 -20.31
C ARG A 30 9.22 -8.24 -20.29
N GLN A 31 9.97 -7.73 -21.25
CA GLN A 31 11.44 -7.73 -21.20
C GLN A 31 12.04 -6.44 -20.62
N ALA A 32 11.33 -5.74 -19.74
CA ALA A 32 12.00 -4.77 -18.89
C ALA A 32 12.81 -5.56 -17.84
N SER A 33 14.14 -5.39 -17.83
CA SER A 33 15.06 -6.05 -16.92
C SER A 33 14.48 -6.14 -15.51
N ARG A 34 14.18 -7.36 -15.07
CA ARG A 34 13.61 -7.60 -13.76
C ARG A 34 14.69 -7.30 -12.72
N HIS A 35 14.44 -6.34 -11.86
CA HIS A 35 15.30 -6.14 -10.70
C HIS A 35 15.09 -7.35 -9.77
N CYS A 36 16.13 -8.14 -9.54
CA CYS A 36 16.10 -9.35 -8.73
C CYS A 36 17.15 -9.18 -7.63
N LEU A 37 16.73 -9.27 -6.39
CA LEU A 37 17.63 -9.22 -5.24
C LEU A 37 18.45 -10.51 -5.14
N ASP A 38 19.61 -10.46 -4.48
CA ASP A 38 20.51 -11.61 -4.43
C ASP A 38 19.85 -12.87 -3.85
N PHE A 39 19.06 -12.74 -2.80
CA PHE A 39 18.34 -13.86 -2.19
C PHE A 39 17.15 -14.35 -3.03
N GLU A 40 16.65 -13.54 -3.97
CA GLU A 40 15.56 -13.89 -4.88
C GLU A 40 16.03 -14.67 -6.12
N LYS A 41 17.34 -14.73 -6.39
CA LYS A 41 17.89 -15.37 -7.60
C LYS A 41 17.33 -16.78 -7.88
N PRO A 42 17.18 -17.68 -6.89
CA PRO A 42 16.59 -18.99 -7.13
C PRO A 42 15.12 -18.91 -7.59
N VAL A 43 14.36 -17.97 -7.03
CA VAL A 43 12.95 -17.71 -7.38
C VAL A 43 12.86 -17.12 -8.79
N CYS A 44 13.70 -16.13 -9.10
CA CYS A 44 13.77 -15.49 -10.42
C CYS A 44 14.10 -16.48 -11.54
N ARG A 45 15.07 -17.38 -11.31
CA ARG A 45 15.43 -18.46 -12.26
C ARG A 45 14.25 -19.38 -12.56
N LEU A 46 13.50 -19.78 -11.54
CA LEU A 46 12.35 -20.67 -11.70
C LEU A 46 11.22 -19.97 -12.48
N GLU A 47 11.04 -18.67 -12.26
CA GLU A 47 10.08 -17.87 -13.03
C GLU A 47 10.51 -17.72 -14.50
N GLU A 48 11.80 -17.51 -14.76
CA GLU A 48 12.34 -17.48 -16.14
C GLU A 48 12.08 -18.80 -16.86
N GLN A 49 12.28 -19.96 -16.19
CA GLN A 49 11.97 -21.27 -16.73
C GLN A 49 10.48 -21.45 -17.06
N ILE A 50 9.59 -20.93 -16.20
CA ILE A 50 8.14 -20.97 -16.46
C ILE A 50 7.81 -20.15 -17.71
N VAL A 51 8.33 -18.93 -17.81
CA VAL A 51 8.09 -18.05 -18.97
C VAL A 51 8.64 -18.65 -20.25
N GLU A 52 9.83 -19.26 -20.21
CA GLU A 52 10.44 -19.94 -21.36
C GLU A 52 9.57 -21.10 -21.82
N LEU A 53 9.13 -21.96 -20.89
CA LEU A 53 8.31 -23.11 -21.21
C LEU A 53 6.90 -22.72 -21.76
N GLU A 54 6.31 -21.65 -21.23
CA GLU A 54 5.07 -21.05 -21.76
C GLU A 54 5.25 -20.55 -23.18
N SER A 55 6.38 -19.91 -23.47
CA SER A 55 6.69 -19.43 -24.82
C SER A 55 6.92 -20.57 -25.81
N LEU A 56 7.60 -21.64 -25.38
CA LEU A 56 7.81 -22.85 -26.18
C LEU A 56 6.49 -23.58 -26.46
N GLN A 57 5.60 -23.67 -25.49
CA GLN A 57 4.25 -24.24 -25.69
C GLN A 57 3.47 -23.46 -26.75
N ALA A 58 3.50 -22.12 -26.68
CA ALA A 58 2.84 -21.28 -27.64
C ALA A 58 3.41 -21.40 -29.09
N GLN A 59 4.74 -21.55 -29.21
CA GLN A 59 5.41 -21.62 -30.51
C GLN A 59 5.35 -22.98 -31.17
N LYS A 60 5.51 -24.08 -30.38
CA LYS A 60 5.68 -25.44 -30.91
C LYS A 60 4.38 -26.25 -30.85
N GLN A 61 3.29 -25.72 -30.30
CA GLN A 61 2.01 -26.44 -30.10
C GLN A 61 2.19 -27.78 -29.36
N VAL A 62 3.21 -27.87 -28.50
CA VAL A 62 3.43 -29.03 -27.63
C VAL A 62 2.80 -28.72 -26.27
N ASP A 63 2.10 -29.71 -25.72
CA ASP A 63 1.45 -29.56 -24.40
C ASP A 63 2.45 -29.80 -23.26
N TYR A 64 2.85 -28.73 -22.60
CA TYR A 64 3.68 -28.72 -21.38
C TYR A 64 2.87 -28.44 -20.12
N SER A 65 1.56 -28.64 -20.13
CA SER A 65 0.67 -28.26 -19.02
C SER A 65 1.02 -28.96 -17.70
N ARG A 66 1.51 -30.19 -17.74
CA ARG A 66 1.92 -30.96 -16.57
C ARG A 66 3.20 -30.39 -15.94
N GLU A 67 4.20 -30.13 -16.76
CA GLU A 67 5.49 -29.55 -16.36
C GLU A 67 5.30 -28.13 -15.80
N LEU A 68 4.52 -27.31 -16.50
CA LEU A 68 4.17 -25.95 -16.04
C LEU A 68 3.48 -25.98 -14.69
N ARG A 69 2.54 -26.90 -14.48
CA ARG A 69 1.86 -27.06 -13.18
C ARG A 69 2.86 -27.39 -12.07
N GLN A 70 3.77 -28.32 -12.33
CA GLN A 70 4.80 -28.69 -11.34
C GLN A 70 5.76 -27.54 -11.04
N LEU A 71 6.24 -26.83 -12.07
CA LEU A 71 7.11 -25.67 -11.92
C LEU A 71 6.42 -24.55 -11.12
N ARG A 72 5.14 -24.28 -11.38
CA ARG A 72 4.37 -23.26 -10.63
C ARG A 72 4.16 -23.65 -9.16
N LEU A 73 3.97 -24.95 -8.86
CA LEU A 73 3.90 -25.42 -7.49
C LEU A 73 5.25 -25.24 -6.77
N ASN A 74 6.34 -25.63 -7.45
CA ASN A 74 7.70 -25.45 -6.92
C ASN A 74 8.02 -23.97 -6.70
N TYR A 75 7.64 -23.09 -7.66
CA TYR A 75 7.78 -21.64 -7.55
C TYR A 75 7.05 -21.09 -6.32
N THR A 76 5.79 -21.45 -6.14
CA THR A 76 4.99 -20.96 -5.00
C THR A 76 5.58 -21.45 -3.66
N SER A 77 6.03 -22.70 -3.60
CA SER A 77 6.66 -23.25 -2.40
C SER A 77 7.99 -22.56 -2.09
N LEU A 78 8.84 -22.36 -3.11
CA LEU A 78 10.12 -21.68 -2.96
C LEU A 78 9.94 -20.20 -2.58
N LEU A 79 9.00 -19.52 -3.22
CA LEU A 79 8.65 -18.13 -2.91
C LEU A 79 8.28 -17.99 -1.43
N ARG A 80 7.33 -18.80 -0.96
CA ARG A 80 6.93 -18.81 0.45
C ARG A 80 8.12 -19.08 1.38
N LYS A 81 8.89 -20.15 1.13
CA LYS A 81 10.07 -20.50 1.95
C LYS A 81 11.08 -19.35 2.02
N THR A 82 11.31 -18.65 0.91
CA THR A 82 12.24 -17.52 0.83
C THR A 82 11.75 -16.34 1.67
N TYR A 83 10.48 -15.95 1.50
CA TYR A 83 9.95 -14.74 2.16
C TYR A 83 9.52 -14.96 3.62
N ASP A 84 9.21 -16.19 4.04
CA ASP A 84 8.90 -16.50 5.44
C ASP A 84 10.15 -16.47 6.35
N ASN A 85 11.36 -16.47 5.77
CA ASN A 85 12.63 -16.59 6.51
C ASN A 85 13.62 -15.46 6.15
N LEU A 86 13.14 -14.27 5.84
CA LEU A 86 14.01 -13.12 5.54
C LEU A 86 14.83 -12.71 6.77
N SER A 87 16.10 -12.46 6.56
CA SER A 87 16.93 -11.73 7.52
C SER A 87 16.49 -10.26 7.62
N ALA A 88 16.91 -9.56 8.68
CA ALA A 88 16.63 -8.15 8.84
C ALA A 88 17.12 -7.31 7.65
N TRP A 89 18.30 -7.66 7.09
CA TRP A 89 18.85 -6.97 5.93
C TRP A 89 18.05 -7.23 4.65
N GLU A 90 17.64 -8.48 4.41
CA GLU A 90 16.78 -8.83 3.26
C GLU A 90 15.41 -8.12 3.35
N THR A 91 14.86 -8.01 4.57
CA THR A 91 13.63 -7.22 4.80
C THR A 91 13.82 -5.76 4.40
N VAL A 92 14.94 -5.14 4.75
CA VAL A 92 15.29 -3.77 4.33
C VAL A 92 15.42 -3.69 2.79
N GLN A 93 16.04 -4.68 2.16
CA GLN A 93 16.17 -4.72 0.69
C GLN A 93 14.79 -4.80 0.00
N VAL A 94 13.88 -5.63 0.53
CA VAL A 94 12.49 -5.69 0.03
C VAL A 94 11.77 -4.34 0.23
N ALA A 95 11.89 -3.73 1.41
CA ALA A 95 11.30 -2.41 1.70
C ALA A 95 11.81 -1.31 0.75
N ARG A 96 13.03 -1.46 0.21
CA ARG A 96 13.66 -0.54 -0.75
C ARG A 96 13.55 -0.99 -2.21
N HIS A 97 12.87 -2.09 -2.48
CA HIS A 97 12.79 -2.62 -3.84
C HIS A 97 12.14 -1.62 -4.80
N PRO A 98 12.78 -1.29 -5.94
CA PRO A 98 12.33 -0.19 -6.82
C PRO A 98 10.98 -0.45 -7.50
N LYS A 99 10.56 -1.71 -7.58
CA LYS A 99 9.30 -2.12 -8.22
C LYS A 99 8.18 -2.45 -7.24
N ARG A 100 8.39 -2.28 -5.92
CA ARG A 100 7.30 -2.50 -4.99
C ARG A 100 6.20 -1.45 -5.15
N PRO A 101 4.96 -1.73 -4.72
CA PRO A 101 3.88 -0.76 -4.73
C PRO A 101 4.23 0.48 -3.89
N LEU A 102 3.85 1.65 -4.36
CA LEU A 102 3.92 2.93 -3.67
C LEU A 102 2.50 3.39 -3.30
N PHE A 103 2.39 4.46 -2.52
CA PHE A 103 1.10 4.93 -2.01
C PHE A 103 0.04 5.14 -3.11
N LYS A 104 0.41 5.69 -4.25
CA LYS A 104 -0.51 5.89 -5.39
C LYS A 104 -1.01 4.56 -5.97
N ASP A 105 -0.19 3.52 -5.98
CA ASP A 105 -0.62 2.20 -6.46
C ASP A 105 -1.66 1.60 -5.51
N TYR A 106 -1.49 1.78 -4.19
CA TYR A 106 -2.51 1.36 -3.22
C TYR A 106 -3.83 2.13 -3.40
N ILE A 107 -3.77 3.45 -3.68
CA ILE A 107 -4.97 4.22 -4.01
C ILE A 107 -5.66 3.63 -5.24
N GLU A 108 -4.91 3.40 -6.31
CA GLU A 108 -5.44 2.91 -7.59
C GLU A 108 -6.08 1.52 -7.48
N HIS A 109 -5.43 0.61 -6.75
CA HIS A 109 -5.85 -0.80 -6.72
C HIS A 109 -6.81 -1.15 -5.57
N MET A 110 -6.78 -0.42 -4.47
CA MET A 110 -7.57 -0.73 -3.27
C MET A 110 -8.73 0.23 -3.03
N CYS A 111 -8.66 1.45 -3.57
CA CYS A 111 -9.61 2.50 -3.27
C CYS A 111 -10.52 2.83 -4.45
N ARG A 112 -11.73 3.30 -4.13
CA ARG A 112 -12.64 3.94 -5.08
C ARG A 112 -12.91 5.37 -4.66
N ASP A 113 -13.27 6.21 -5.61
CA ASP A 113 -13.71 7.60 -5.37
C ASP A 113 -12.68 8.43 -4.56
N PHE A 114 -11.38 8.19 -4.76
CA PHE A 114 -10.36 8.96 -4.06
C PHE A 114 -10.44 10.44 -4.44
N ARG A 115 -10.51 11.30 -3.42
CA ARG A 115 -10.53 12.76 -3.56
C ARG A 115 -9.45 13.36 -2.70
N GLU A 116 -8.35 13.77 -3.33
CA GLU A 116 -7.20 14.36 -2.64
C GLU A 116 -7.55 15.71 -2.00
N LEU A 117 -6.99 15.94 -0.82
CA LEU A 117 -7.12 17.17 -0.05
C LEU A 117 -5.74 17.80 0.11
N HIS A 118 -5.60 19.00 -0.44
CA HIS A 118 -4.32 19.71 -0.52
C HIS A 118 -4.15 20.78 0.55
N GLY A 119 -2.88 21.05 0.90
CA GLY A 119 -2.44 22.17 1.71
C GLY A 119 -2.75 22.08 3.20
N ASP A 120 -1.87 22.68 4.01
CA ASP A 120 -1.97 22.70 5.47
C ASP A 120 -2.86 23.84 6.03
N ARG A 121 -3.29 24.75 5.19
CA ARG A 121 -4.02 25.99 5.54
C ARG A 121 -3.19 26.98 6.37
N ASN A 122 -1.88 26.86 6.32
CA ASN A 122 -0.97 27.76 7.01
C ASN A 122 0.13 28.28 6.08
N PHE A 123 0.98 27.40 5.56
CA PHE A 123 2.13 27.77 4.75
C PHE A 123 2.03 27.26 3.30
N GLY A 124 1.72 25.96 3.11
CA GLY A 124 1.73 25.39 1.78
C GLY A 124 1.20 23.95 1.68
N ASP A 125 1.60 23.29 0.62
CA ASP A 125 1.35 21.88 0.42
C ASP A 125 2.66 21.09 0.39
N ASP A 126 2.61 19.80 0.73
CA ASP A 126 3.73 18.89 0.66
C ASP A 126 3.34 17.61 -0.10
N ASN A 127 4.10 17.29 -1.15
CA ASN A 127 3.84 16.12 -1.97
C ASN A 127 4.32 14.81 -1.34
N ALA A 128 5.12 14.86 -0.26
CA ALA A 128 5.58 13.68 0.47
C ALA A 128 4.48 13.02 1.30
N ILE A 129 3.44 13.77 1.68
CA ILE A 129 2.23 13.20 2.29
C ILE A 129 1.02 13.52 1.40
N ILE A 130 0.31 12.49 1.01
CA ILE A 130 -0.94 12.59 0.27
C ILE A 130 -2.08 12.22 1.23
N CYS A 131 -3.13 13.04 1.24
CA CYS A 131 -4.32 12.84 2.06
C CYS A 131 -5.57 12.93 1.21
N GLY A 132 -6.58 12.15 1.51
CA GLY A 132 -7.84 12.24 0.77
C GLY A 132 -8.95 11.38 1.34
N LEU A 133 -10.17 11.70 0.92
CA LEU A 133 -11.34 10.87 1.15
C LEU A 133 -11.36 9.72 0.14
N ALA A 134 -11.67 8.52 0.59
CA ALA A 134 -11.71 7.33 -0.24
C ALA A 134 -12.81 6.36 0.19
N ARG A 135 -13.11 5.40 -0.68
CA ARG A 135 -13.82 4.17 -0.30
C ARG A 135 -12.85 3.00 -0.35
N LEU A 136 -12.65 2.37 0.80
CA LEU A 136 -11.83 1.16 0.94
C LEU A 136 -12.77 -0.01 1.28
N GLY A 137 -12.95 -0.92 0.32
CA GLY A 137 -14.01 -1.92 0.42
C GLY A 137 -15.39 -1.27 0.54
N GLY A 138 -16.12 -1.58 1.61
CA GLY A 138 -17.44 -1.00 1.92
C GLY A 138 -17.40 0.30 2.73
N TYR A 139 -16.22 0.73 3.20
CA TYR A 139 -16.08 1.82 4.17
C TYR A 139 -15.64 3.13 3.49
N LYS A 140 -16.23 4.25 3.93
CA LYS A 140 -15.71 5.59 3.66
C LYS A 140 -14.62 5.88 4.67
N VAL A 141 -13.44 6.27 4.21
CA VAL A 141 -12.26 6.48 5.06
C VAL A 141 -11.56 7.79 4.72
N MET A 142 -10.82 8.31 5.67
CA MET A 142 -9.74 9.26 5.40
C MET A 142 -8.47 8.45 5.20
N LEU A 143 -7.92 8.50 3.98
CA LEU A 143 -6.68 7.83 3.62
C LEU A 143 -5.54 8.84 3.63
N ILE A 144 -4.45 8.49 4.31
CA ILE A 144 -3.25 9.35 4.45
C ILE A 144 -2.03 8.47 4.22
N GLY A 145 -1.03 8.94 3.50
CA GLY A 145 0.17 8.15 3.33
C GLY A 145 1.36 8.91 2.79
N HIS A 146 2.54 8.33 3.07
CA HIS A 146 3.79 8.82 2.48
C HIS A 146 3.90 8.41 1.02
N HIS A 147 4.36 9.34 0.20
CA HIS A 147 4.63 9.09 -1.21
C HIS A 147 6.09 9.39 -1.55
N LYS A 148 6.84 8.35 -1.91
CA LYS A 148 8.28 8.46 -2.23
C LYS A 148 8.57 8.94 -3.63
N GLY A 149 7.61 8.78 -4.54
CA GLY A 149 7.84 8.97 -5.99
C GLY A 149 8.48 7.75 -6.65
N ARG A 150 8.14 7.51 -7.91
CA ARG A 150 8.60 6.35 -8.69
C ARG A 150 9.89 6.64 -9.45
N ASP A 151 9.91 7.70 -10.19
CA ASP A 151 11.07 8.17 -10.94
C ASP A 151 11.85 9.26 -10.20
N THR A 152 13.01 9.64 -10.72
CA THR A 152 13.89 10.64 -10.10
C THR A 152 13.20 12.00 -9.95
N LYS A 153 12.40 12.43 -10.94
CA LYS A 153 11.71 13.71 -10.91
C LYS A 153 10.64 13.73 -9.82
N GLU A 154 9.84 12.67 -9.73
CA GLU A 154 8.82 12.54 -8.70
C GLU A 154 9.43 12.39 -7.31
N ARG A 155 10.52 11.63 -7.17
CA ARG A 155 11.26 11.48 -5.91
C ARG A 155 11.79 12.82 -5.40
N LEU A 156 12.38 13.64 -6.27
CA LEU A 156 12.81 14.99 -5.91
C LEU A 156 11.64 15.85 -5.43
N LYS A 157 10.49 15.77 -6.12
CA LYS A 157 9.28 16.52 -5.76
C LYS A 157 8.68 16.08 -4.41
N CYS A 158 8.83 14.80 -4.07
CA CYS A 158 8.29 14.20 -2.85
C CYS A 158 9.35 14.00 -1.75
N ASN A 159 10.54 14.54 -1.93
CA ASN A 159 11.68 14.38 -1.00
C ASN A 159 11.87 12.93 -0.52
N TRP A 160 11.72 11.93 -1.42
CA TRP A 160 11.78 10.49 -1.08
C TRP A 160 10.84 10.09 0.06
N GLY A 161 9.69 10.76 0.19
CA GLY A 161 8.72 10.53 1.27
C GLY A 161 9.10 11.19 2.60
N MET A 162 10.14 12.03 2.62
CA MET A 162 10.51 12.83 3.78
C MET A 162 9.68 14.12 3.78
N ALA A 163 8.67 14.17 4.64
CA ALA A 163 7.75 15.28 4.67
C ALA A 163 8.31 16.51 5.40
N HIS A 164 7.96 17.68 4.89
CA HIS A 164 8.09 18.96 5.56
C HIS A 164 6.97 19.16 6.60
N PRO A 165 7.06 20.17 7.47
CA PRO A 165 6.02 20.47 8.46
C PRO A 165 4.61 20.59 7.86
N GLU A 166 4.52 21.12 6.63
CA GLU A 166 3.27 21.28 5.90
C GLU A 166 2.57 19.95 5.65
N GLY A 167 3.31 18.89 5.39
CA GLY A 167 2.78 17.54 5.20
C GLY A 167 2.13 17.00 6.47
N TYR A 168 2.80 17.13 7.60
CA TYR A 168 2.25 16.70 8.91
C TYR A 168 1.05 17.52 9.32
N ARG A 169 1.08 18.86 9.14
CA ARG A 169 -0.06 19.72 9.43
C ARG A 169 -1.26 19.42 8.51
N LYS A 170 -1.00 19.14 7.23
CA LYS A 170 -2.04 18.68 6.30
C LYS A 170 -2.67 17.36 6.77
N ALA A 171 -1.84 16.40 7.17
CA ALA A 171 -2.31 15.12 7.70
C ALA A 171 -3.21 15.33 8.93
N LEU A 172 -2.77 16.11 9.89
CA LEU A 172 -3.57 16.43 11.09
C LEU A 172 -4.90 17.10 10.74
N ARG A 173 -4.88 18.08 9.85
CA ARG A 173 -6.10 18.74 9.37
C ARG A 173 -7.09 17.73 8.78
N CYS A 174 -6.60 16.78 7.98
CA CYS A 174 -7.43 15.73 7.40
C CYS A 174 -7.95 14.75 8.47
N MET A 175 -7.14 14.39 9.46
CA MET A 175 -7.56 13.55 10.59
C MET A 175 -8.65 14.23 11.42
N LYS A 176 -8.52 15.52 11.71
CA LYS A 176 -9.58 16.33 12.38
C LYS A 176 -10.86 16.42 11.55
N LEU A 177 -10.73 16.48 10.23
CA LEU A 177 -11.89 16.42 9.34
C LEU A 177 -12.56 15.04 9.41
N ALA A 178 -11.78 13.96 9.44
CA ALA A 178 -12.28 12.60 9.60
C ALA A 178 -13.04 12.45 10.93
N GLU A 179 -12.48 12.93 12.03
CA GLU A 179 -13.12 12.93 13.34
C GLU A 179 -14.47 13.66 13.29
N LYS A 180 -14.51 14.85 12.68
CA LYS A 180 -15.75 15.63 12.55
C LYS A 180 -16.89 14.88 11.85
N PHE A 181 -16.55 14.04 10.87
CA PHE A 181 -17.53 13.27 10.10
C PHE A 181 -17.65 11.79 10.52
N GLY A 182 -17.00 11.39 11.60
CA GLY A 182 -17.04 10.02 12.10
C GLY A 182 -16.42 9.00 11.12
N LEU A 183 -15.42 9.41 10.33
CA LEU A 183 -14.76 8.55 9.36
C LEU A 183 -13.52 7.89 9.99
N PRO A 184 -13.31 6.58 9.83
CA PRO A 184 -12.05 5.95 10.21
C PRO A 184 -10.90 6.51 9.39
N VAL A 185 -9.71 6.55 10.01
CA VAL A 185 -8.46 6.99 9.39
C VAL A 185 -7.62 5.75 9.07
N VAL A 186 -7.11 5.68 7.85
CA VAL A 186 -6.15 4.67 7.44
C VAL A 186 -4.87 5.37 7.01
N THR A 187 -3.73 4.99 7.62
CA THR A 187 -2.44 5.57 7.26
C THR A 187 -1.51 4.52 6.66
N LEU A 188 -0.80 4.88 5.58
CA LEU A 188 0.23 4.05 4.96
C LEU A 188 1.59 4.71 5.12
N ILE A 189 2.49 4.04 5.82
CA ILE A 189 3.80 4.56 6.20
C ILE A 189 4.86 4.01 5.24
N ASP A 190 5.58 4.94 4.61
CA ASP A 190 6.74 4.65 3.76
C ASP A 190 7.65 5.86 3.64
N THR A 191 8.50 6.06 4.63
CA THR A 191 9.42 7.21 4.70
C THR A 191 10.76 6.83 5.28
N LEU A 192 11.81 7.51 4.82
CA LEU A 192 13.14 7.47 5.42
C LEU A 192 13.21 8.22 6.77
N GLY A 193 12.30 9.19 6.96
CA GLY A 193 12.26 10.07 8.13
C GLY A 193 11.55 11.38 7.82
N ALA A 194 11.60 12.33 8.73
CA ALA A 194 11.18 13.71 8.48
C ALA A 194 12.25 14.44 7.64
N TYR A 195 11.88 15.43 6.86
CA TYR A 195 12.82 16.21 6.07
C TYR A 195 13.78 17.00 7.00
N PRO A 196 15.12 16.84 6.88
CA PRO A 196 16.09 17.39 7.85
C PRO A 196 16.64 18.77 7.47
N GLY A 197 16.00 19.50 6.56
CA GLY A 197 16.50 20.77 6.06
C GLY A 197 16.17 21.94 7.00
N ILE A 198 17.02 23.00 6.97
CA ILE A 198 16.88 24.23 7.75
C ILE A 198 15.47 24.84 7.61
N GLY A 199 14.95 24.95 6.38
CA GLY A 199 13.62 25.48 6.17
C GLY A 199 12.49 24.66 6.80
N ALA A 200 12.69 23.36 7.06
CA ALA A 200 11.75 22.56 7.82
C ALA A 200 11.83 22.88 9.32
N GLU A 201 13.03 23.04 9.85
CA GLU A 201 13.24 23.44 11.26
C GLU A 201 12.64 24.83 11.53
N GLU A 202 12.89 25.80 10.66
CA GLU A 202 12.32 27.17 10.75
C GLU A 202 10.79 27.18 10.76
N ARG A 203 10.15 26.23 10.07
CA ARG A 203 8.70 26.09 10.00
C ARG A 203 8.10 25.12 11.00
N GLY A 204 8.91 24.67 11.98
CA GLY A 204 8.46 23.86 13.12
C GLY A 204 8.30 22.37 12.80
N GLN A 205 9.34 21.71 12.26
CA GLN A 205 9.34 20.30 11.96
C GLN A 205 9.03 19.45 13.20
N ALA A 206 9.77 19.68 14.29
CA ALA A 206 9.59 18.95 15.54
C ALA A 206 8.20 19.20 16.17
N GLU A 207 7.72 20.45 16.14
CA GLU A 207 6.40 20.81 16.65
C GLU A 207 5.30 20.12 15.88
N SER A 208 5.35 20.15 14.54
CA SER A 208 4.31 19.53 13.70
C SER A 208 4.18 18.02 13.90
N ILE A 209 5.31 17.33 14.10
CA ILE A 209 5.33 15.89 14.44
C ILE A 209 4.79 15.67 15.85
N ALA A 210 5.30 16.38 16.85
CA ALA A 210 4.86 16.24 18.24
C ALA A 210 3.37 16.53 18.39
N ARG A 211 2.88 17.55 17.70
CA ARG A 211 1.45 17.88 17.66
C ARG A 211 0.61 16.77 17.07
N ASN A 212 1.08 16.14 16.01
CA ASN A 212 0.39 15.00 15.41
C ASN A 212 0.30 13.82 16.38
N LEU A 213 1.40 13.45 17.05
CA LEU A 213 1.39 12.37 18.04
C LEU A 213 0.35 12.64 19.15
N PHE A 214 0.38 13.86 19.70
CA PHE A 214 -0.56 14.28 20.76
C PHE A 214 -2.03 14.23 20.29
N GLU A 215 -2.32 14.79 19.13
CA GLU A 215 -3.69 14.85 18.62
C GLU A 215 -4.21 13.50 18.16
N MET A 216 -3.37 12.67 17.50
CA MET A 216 -3.74 11.32 17.07
C MET A 216 -4.13 10.42 18.24
N SER A 217 -3.44 10.51 19.38
CA SER A 217 -3.79 9.75 20.59
C SER A 217 -5.16 10.11 21.19
N ARG A 218 -5.77 11.20 20.75
CA ARG A 218 -7.04 11.73 21.27
C ARG A 218 -8.19 11.70 20.26
N LEU A 219 -7.92 11.32 18.99
CA LEU A 219 -8.95 11.23 17.97
C LEU A 219 -10.00 10.19 18.35
N ARG A 220 -11.27 10.55 18.17
CA ARG A 220 -12.44 9.72 18.54
C ARG A 220 -12.94 8.85 17.38
N VAL A 221 -12.10 8.55 16.43
CA VAL A 221 -12.38 7.67 15.30
C VAL A 221 -11.30 6.59 15.22
N PRO A 222 -11.60 5.39 14.75
CA PRO A 222 -10.60 4.34 14.60
C PRO A 222 -9.47 4.76 13.66
N ILE A 223 -8.23 4.46 14.07
CA ILE A 223 -7.03 4.69 13.26
C ILE A 223 -6.33 3.34 13.04
N VAL A 224 -6.09 3.01 11.78
CA VAL A 224 -5.30 1.85 11.37
C VAL A 224 -4.07 2.32 10.61
N SER A 225 -2.89 1.97 11.09
CA SER A 225 -1.61 2.26 10.43
C SER A 225 -1.02 1.01 9.80
N VAL A 226 -0.49 1.15 8.57
CA VAL A 226 0.20 0.07 7.89
C VAL A 226 1.58 0.54 7.46
N VAL A 227 2.63 -0.11 7.95
CA VAL A 227 4.00 0.11 7.47
C VAL A 227 4.19 -0.74 6.21
N CYS A 228 4.10 -0.10 5.05
CA CYS A 228 4.19 -0.78 3.75
C CYS A 228 5.56 -0.67 3.07
N GLY A 229 6.50 0.01 3.71
CA GLY A 229 7.86 0.19 3.25
C GLY A 229 8.80 0.51 4.41
N GLU A 230 9.48 1.66 4.38
CA GLU A 230 10.34 2.11 5.47
C GLU A 230 9.55 2.93 6.50
N GLY A 231 9.78 2.66 7.79
CA GLY A 231 9.16 3.36 8.91
C GLY A 231 10.17 4.24 9.65
N GLY A 232 10.74 5.27 8.98
CA GLY A 232 11.84 6.06 9.51
C GLY A 232 11.42 7.06 10.62
N SER A 233 11.84 6.79 11.87
CA SER A 233 11.89 7.75 12.98
C SER A 233 10.61 8.61 13.17
N GLY A 234 10.78 9.89 13.57
CA GLY A 234 9.70 10.85 13.76
C GLY A 234 8.83 11.07 12.52
N GLY A 235 9.41 10.89 11.31
CA GLY A 235 8.66 10.97 10.07
C GLY A 235 7.53 9.95 10.00
N ALA A 236 7.82 8.70 10.35
CA ALA A 236 6.83 7.64 10.42
C ALA A 236 5.82 7.87 11.54
N LEU A 237 6.31 8.26 12.73
CA LEU A 237 5.48 8.52 13.91
C LEU A 237 4.47 9.64 13.67
N GLY A 238 4.83 10.67 12.88
CA GLY A 238 3.97 11.81 12.58
C GLY A 238 2.62 11.46 11.95
N ILE A 239 2.47 10.24 11.42
CA ILE A 239 1.17 9.70 10.97
C ILE A 239 0.94 8.25 11.45
N GLY A 240 1.74 7.75 12.39
CA GLY A 240 1.81 6.34 12.77
C GLY A 240 1.16 5.96 14.10
N VAL A 241 0.68 6.91 14.89
CA VAL A 241 -0.04 6.63 16.13
C VAL A 241 -1.43 6.11 15.81
N ALA A 242 -1.74 4.88 16.22
CA ALA A 242 -2.97 4.20 15.78
C ALA A 242 -3.48 3.21 16.81
N ASP A 243 -4.76 2.84 16.70
CA ASP A 243 -5.39 1.76 17.50
C ASP A 243 -4.85 0.38 17.08
N ARG A 244 -4.41 0.27 15.81
CA ARG A 244 -3.79 -0.94 15.23
C ARG A 244 -2.69 -0.53 14.25
N VAL A 245 -1.53 -1.23 14.37
CA VAL A 245 -0.39 -1.13 13.46
C VAL A 245 -0.14 -2.52 12.86
#